data_ef20aeb1bdb34c1d36a3965f1169c762
#
_entry.id   ef20aeb1bdb34c1d36a3965f1169c762
#
_cell.length_a   1.000
_cell.length_b   1.000
_cell.length_c   1.000
_cell.angle_alpha   90.00
_cell.angle_beta   90.00
_cell.angle_gamma   90.00
#
_symmetry.space_group_name_H-M   'P 1'
#
loop_
_entity.id
_entity.type
_entity.pdbx_description
1 polymer ?
#
loop_
_entity_poly.entity_id
_entity_poly.type
_entity_poly.pdbx_seq_one_letter_code
_entity_poly.pdbx_strand_id
1 'polypeptide(L)'
;MKVDGRSPWHLWAVGLIALLWNGFGCFDYTMTQTRREDWFAQMGMTAAQLEYFNAMPSWTHAAWAIGVWGGALGAVLLLMRRKWALHVFVVSFLGWLAGAVYAFALSDGMEAMGSMWPMQVVIGAACLFFIWYAWTMSKTGVLR
;
A
#
# COMPACT_ATOMS: atom_id res chain seq x y z
N MET A 1 0.62 7.21 -28.68
CA MET A 1 0.31 8.65 -28.65
C MET A 1 1.38 9.38 -27.86
N LYS A 2 2.22 10.15 -28.52
CA LYS A 2 3.22 10.98 -27.81
C LYS A 2 2.49 12.15 -27.20
N VAL A 3 2.44 12.25 -25.89
CA VAL A 3 1.89 13.42 -25.19
C VAL A 3 2.97 14.49 -25.24
N ASP A 4 2.67 15.61 -25.89
CA ASP A 4 3.56 16.78 -26.00
C ASP A 4 3.96 17.26 -24.60
N GLY A 5 5.06 16.77 -24.05
CA GLY A 5 5.77 17.29 -22.89
C GLY A 5 4.97 17.77 -21.68
N ARG A 6 3.65 17.88 -21.79
CA ARG A 6 2.74 18.34 -20.74
C ARG A 6 2.26 17.18 -19.90
N SER A 7 2.26 17.40 -18.58
CA SER A 7 1.68 16.42 -17.65
C SER A 7 0.17 16.39 -17.82
N PRO A 8 -0.45 15.23 -18.08
CA PRO A 8 -1.90 15.16 -18.10
C PRO A 8 -2.46 15.44 -16.70
N TRP A 9 -3.63 16.07 -16.62
CA TRP A 9 -4.25 16.43 -15.34
C TRP A 9 -4.49 15.21 -14.43
N HIS A 10 -4.82 14.05 -15.05
CA HIS A 10 -5.05 12.82 -14.28
C HIS A 10 -3.80 12.30 -13.58
N LEU A 11 -2.59 12.64 -14.04
CA LEU A 11 -1.36 12.31 -13.33
C LEU A 11 -1.34 12.93 -11.93
N TRP A 12 -1.75 14.19 -11.82
CA TRP A 12 -1.85 14.90 -10.54
C TRP A 12 -2.94 14.30 -9.66
N ALA A 13 -4.11 14.00 -10.23
CA ALA A 13 -5.22 13.38 -9.51
C ALA A 13 -4.83 12.00 -8.96
N VAL A 14 -4.29 11.12 -9.81
CA VAL A 14 -3.87 9.78 -9.40
C VAL A 14 -2.71 9.83 -8.42
N GLY A 15 -1.72 10.68 -8.67
CA GLY A 15 -0.56 10.84 -7.78
C GLY A 15 -0.94 11.35 -6.39
N LEU A 16 -1.83 12.33 -6.30
CA LEU A 16 -2.34 12.84 -5.01
C LEU A 16 -3.18 11.80 -4.27
N ILE A 17 -4.06 11.10 -4.98
CA ILE A 17 -4.86 10.01 -4.39
C ILE A 17 -3.93 8.90 -3.88
N ALA A 18 -2.93 8.51 -4.67
CA ALA A 18 -1.95 7.50 -4.27
C ALA A 18 -1.16 7.96 -3.03
N LEU A 19 -0.76 9.24 -2.97
CA LEU A 19 -0.03 9.79 -1.84
C LEU A 19 -0.88 9.80 -0.57
N LEU A 20 -2.15 10.24 -0.66
CA LEU A 20 -3.06 10.25 0.48
C LEU A 20 -3.39 8.83 0.95
N TRP A 21 -3.65 7.92 0.03
CA TRP A 21 -3.95 6.53 0.34
C TRP A 21 -2.78 5.83 1.05
N ASN A 22 -1.58 5.91 0.47
CA ASN A 22 -0.40 5.31 1.05
C ASN A 22 0.10 6.09 2.28
N GLY A 23 -0.09 7.39 2.31
CA GLY A 23 0.22 8.23 3.47
C GLY A 23 -0.61 7.84 4.69
N PHE A 24 -1.89 7.53 4.52
CA PHE A 24 -2.71 6.96 5.59
C PHE A 24 -2.16 5.61 6.04
N GLY A 25 -1.74 4.75 5.12
CA GLY A 25 -1.10 3.47 5.44
C GLY A 25 0.20 3.65 6.26
N CYS A 26 1.03 4.63 5.89
CA CYS A 26 2.23 4.99 6.65
C CYS A 26 1.90 5.49 8.06
N PHE A 27 0.85 6.29 8.19
CA PHE A 27 0.37 6.77 9.48
C PHE A 27 -0.13 5.60 10.34
N ASP A 28 -0.97 4.74 9.79
CA ASP A 28 -1.47 3.55 10.48
C ASP A 28 -0.32 2.63 10.93
N TYR A 29 0.66 2.40 10.05
CA TYR A 29 1.86 1.64 10.39
C TYR A 29 2.63 2.27 11.56
N THR A 30 2.88 3.58 11.50
CA THR A 30 3.62 4.30 12.53
C THR A 30 2.88 4.25 13.87
N MET A 31 1.58 4.49 13.88
CA MET A 31 0.76 4.40 15.08
C MET A 31 0.75 2.99 15.67
N THR A 32 0.67 1.98 14.82
CA THR A 32 0.73 0.58 15.25
C THR A 32 2.07 0.23 15.90
N GLN A 33 3.18 0.74 15.38
CA GLN A 33 4.51 0.45 15.93
C GLN A 33 4.82 1.24 17.21
N THR A 34 4.25 2.44 17.36
CA THR A 34 4.58 3.37 18.47
C THR A 34 3.53 3.39 19.58
N ARG A 35 2.26 3.23 19.26
CA ARG A 35 1.12 3.34 20.20
C ARG A 35 0.12 2.21 20.02
N ARG A 36 0.60 1.00 19.89
CA ARG A 36 -0.18 -0.17 19.50
C ARG A 36 -1.51 -0.32 20.24
N GLU A 37 -1.48 -0.38 21.56
CA GLU A 37 -2.69 -0.61 22.36
C GLU A 37 -3.69 0.54 22.22
N ASP A 38 -3.24 1.78 22.37
CA ASP A 38 -4.08 2.97 22.24
C ASP A 38 -4.67 3.09 20.82
N TRP A 39 -3.85 2.82 19.81
CA TRP A 39 -4.28 2.90 18.42
C TRP A 39 -5.32 1.82 18.09
N PHE A 40 -5.09 0.60 18.51
CA PHE A 40 -6.03 -0.50 18.28
C PHE A 40 -7.34 -0.28 19.03
N ALA A 41 -7.31 0.30 20.21
CA ALA A 41 -8.51 0.69 20.94
C ALA A 41 -9.32 1.75 20.18
N GLN A 42 -8.66 2.76 19.62
CA GLN A 42 -9.31 3.80 18.81
C GLN A 42 -9.91 3.23 17.52
N MET A 43 -9.29 2.21 16.92
CA MET A 43 -9.79 1.53 15.71
C MET A 43 -10.92 0.52 16.02
N GLY A 44 -11.22 0.29 17.28
CA GLY A 44 -12.29 -0.63 17.67
C GLY A 44 -11.96 -2.10 17.43
N MET A 45 -10.68 -2.48 17.53
CA MET A 45 -10.25 -3.86 17.34
C MET A 45 -10.76 -4.76 18.47
N THR A 46 -11.18 -5.97 18.08
CA THR A 46 -11.57 -7.01 19.04
C THR A 46 -10.35 -7.62 19.72
N ALA A 47 -10.56 -8.28 20.88
CA ALA A 47 -9.49 -8.99 21.57
C ALA A 47 -8.83 -10.07 20.69
N ALA A 48 -9.61 -10.78 19.87
CA ALA A 48 -9.11 -11.78 18.95
C ALA A 48 -8.22 -11.17 17.86
N GLN A 49 -8.60 -10.01 17.32
CA GLN A 49 -7.79 -9.26 16.35
C GLN A 49 -6.47 -8.78 16.98
N LEU A 50 -6.53 -8.27 18.18
CA LEU A 50 -5.34 -7.81 18.92
C LEU A 50 -4.37 -8.98 19.15
N GLU A 51 -4.87 -10.13 19.60
CA GLU A 51 -4.09 -11.35 19.79
C GLU A 51 -3.42 -11.79 18.48
N TYR A 52 -4.18 -11.82 17.38
CA TYR A 52 -3.67 -12.16 16.06
C TYR A 52 -2.52 -11.24 15.63
N PHE A 53 -2.71 -9.92 15.73
CA PHE A 53 -1.66 -8.96 15.37
C PHE A 53 -0.42 -9.06 16.26
N ASN A 54 -0.60 -9.31 17.56
CA ASN A 54 0.53 -9.48 18.49
C ASN A 54 1.33 -10.77 18.22
N ALA A 55 0.68 -11.78 17.67
CA ALA A 55 1.32 -13.05 17.34
C ALA A 55 2.01 -13.05 15.95
N MET A 56 1.84 -12.01 15.15
CA MET A 56 2.42 -11.94 13.80
C MET A 56 3.95 -11.93 13.85
N PRO A 57 4.63 -12.73 12.98
CA PRO A 57 6.09 -12.70 12.89
C PRO A 57 6.66 -11.34 12.48
N SER A 58 7.87 -11.03 12.90
CA SER A 58 8.54 -9.75 12.60
C SER A 58 8.65 -9.46 11.11
N TRP A 59 8.84 -10.49 10.27
CA TRP A 59 8.95 -10.31 8.83
C TRP A 59 7.65 -9.76 8.19
N THR A 60 6.49 -10.03 8.79
CA THR A 60 5.21 -9.49 8.30
C THR A 60 5.14 -7.98 8.51
N HIS A 61 5.69 -7.47 9.60
CA HIS A 61 5.80 -6.04 9.85
C HIS A 61 6.75 -5.36 8.85
N ALA A 62 7.87 -6.02 8.51
CA ALA A 62 8.78 -5.54 7.47
C ALA A 62 8.10 -5.52 6.09
N ALA A 63 7.34 -6.56 5.75
CA ALA A 63 6.57 -6.62 4.51
C ALA A 63 5.52 -5.50 4.44
N TRP A 64 4.83 -5.24 5.53
CA TRP A 64 3.88 -4.13 5.64
C TRP A 64 4.57 -2.78 5.46
N ALA A 65 5.71 -2.56 6.10
CA ALA A 65 6.50 -1.35 5.94
C ALA A 65 6.90 -1.12 4.47
N ILE A 66 7.38 -2.15 3.79
CA ILE A 66 7.71 -2.10 2.35
C ILE A 66 6.47 -1.70 1.54
N GLY A 67 5.32 -2.28 1.85
CA GLY A 67 4.06 -1.96 1.18
C GLY A 67 3.68 -0.49 1.28
N VAL A 68 3.56 0.04 2.49
CA VAL A 68 3.05 1.40 2.73
C VAL A 68 4.08 2.49 2.40
N TRP A 69 5.33 2.31 2.83
CA TRP A 69 6.39 3.29 2.54
C TRP A 69 6.81 3.24 1.08
N GLY A 70 6.86 2.05 0.48
CA GLY A 70 7.07 1.89 -0.96
C GLY A 70 5.98 2.54 -1.78
N GLY A 71 4.72 2.36 -1.39
CA GLY A 71 3.59 3.01 -2.05
C GLY A 71 3.64 4.53 -1.96
N ALA A 72 3.97 5.09 -0.79
CA ALA A 72 4.14 6.53 -0.61
C ALA A 72 5.29 7.08 -1.45
N LEU A 73 6.44 6.41 -1.45
CA LEU A 73 7.58 6.79 -2.29
C LEU A 73 7.22 6.71 -3.77
N GLY A 74 6.54 5.65 -4.19
CA GLY A 74 6.06 5.50 -5.56
C GLY A 74 5.14 6.65 -5.99
N ALA A 75 4.24 7.09 -5.10
CA ALA A 75 3.36 8.23 -5.34
C ALA A 75 4.14 9.54 -5.53
N VAL A 76 5.16 9.78 -4.69
CA VAL A 76 6.04 10.95 -4.83
C VAL A 76 6.80 10.90 -6.16
N LEU A 77 7.38 9.76 -6.51
CA LEU A 77 8.09 9.58 -7.77
C LEU A 77 7.18 9.74 -8.99
N LEU A 78 5.93 9.30 -8.87
CA LEU A 78 4.92 9.50 -9.92
C LEU A 78 4.64 10.99 -10.13
N LEU A 79 4.45 11.75 -9.06
CA LEU A 79 4.25 13.21 -9.10
C LEU A 79 5.49 13.94 -9.63
N MET A 80 6.68 13.42 -9.36
CA MET A 80 7.94 13.93 -9.91
C MET A 80 8.20 13.47 -11.35
N ARG A 81 7.29 12.71 -11.93
CA ARG A 81 7.38 12.17 -13.29
C ARG A 81 8.60 11.26 -13.50
N ARG A 82 8.98 10.50 -12.49
CA ARG A 82 10.12 9.59 -12.54
C ARG A 82 9.69 8.17 -12.92
N LYS A 83 10.38 7.54 -13.86
CA LYS A 83 10.15 6.14 -14.26
C LYS A 83 10.32 5.15 -13.13
N TRP A 84 11.13 5.47 -12.14
CA TRP A 84 11.32 4.67 -10.93
C TRP A 84 10.04 4.42 -10.16
N ALA A 85 9.01 5.25 -10.35
CA ALA A 85 7.69 5.04 -9.73
C ALA A 85 7.16 3.64 -10.02
N LEU A 86 7.28 3.15 -11.24
CA LEU A 86 6.84 1.82 -11.63
C LEU A 86 7.53 0.74 -10.79
N HIS A 87 8.85 0.78 -10.69
CA HIS A 87 9.62 -0.22 -9.94
C HIS A 87 9.29 -0.19 -8.44
N VAL A 88 9.15 1.00 -7.88
CA VAL A 88 8.83 1.18 -6.47
C VAL A 88 7.42 0.70 -6.16
N PHE A 89 6.43 0.94 -7.04
CA PHE A 89 5.09 0.38 -6.87
C PHE A 89 5.08 -1.15 -6.97
N VAL A 90 5.90 -1.75 -7.83
CA VAL A 90 6.03 -3.21 -7.90
C VAL A 90 6.60 -3.76 -6.59
N VAL A 91 7.63 -3.14 -6.03
CA VAL A 91 8.20 -3.54 -4.73
C VAL A 91 7.15 -3.40 -3.62
N SER A 92 6.39 -2.31 -3.62
CA SER A 92 5.28 -2.10 -2.68
C SER A 92 4.24 -3.21 -2.76
N PHE A 93 3.84 -3.59 -3.98
CA PHE A 93 2.91 -4.69 -4.20
C PHE A 93 3.45 -6.02 -3.68
N LEU A 94 4.73 -6.31 -3.89
CA LEU A 94 5.36 -7.53 -3.37
C LEU A 94 5.36 -7.56 -1.84
N GLY A 95 5.56 -6.43 -1.19
CA GLY A 95 5.42 -6.31 0.27
C GLY A 95 4.00 -6.62 0.75
N TRP A 96 3.01 -6.04 0.11
CA TRP A 96 1.61 -6.36 0.38
C TRP A 96 1.30 -7.84 0.14
N LEU A 97 1.78 -8.39 -1.00
CA LEU A 97 1.54 -9.78 -1.37
C LEU A 97 2.11 -10.75 -0.32
N ALA A 98 3.32 -10.49 0.19
CA ALA A 98 3.92 -11.30 1.26
C ALA A 98 3.04 -11.30 2.51
N GLY A 99 2.52 -10.14 2.92
CA GLY A 99 1.58 -10.01 4.02
C GLY A 99 0.26 -10.74 3.77
N ALA A 100 -0.27 -10.63 2.56
CA ALA A 100 -1.50 -11.31 2.15
C ALA A 100 -1.35 -12.83 2.14
N VAL A 101 -0.23 -13.35 1.66
CA VAL A 101 0.07 -14.79 1.70
C VAL A 101 0.11 -15.28 3.15
N TYR A 102 0.75 -14.54 4.05
CA TYR A 102 0.72 -14.88 5.47
C TYR A 102 -0.71 -14.90 6.01
N ALA A 103 -1.49 -13.85 5.76
CA ALA A 103 -2.83 -13.71 6.30
C ALA A 103 -3.81 -14.78 5.78
N PHE A 104 -3.76 -15.11 4.48
CA PHE A 104 -4.74 -15.97 3.85
C PHE A 104 -4.30 -17.44 3.70
N ALA A 105 -3.01 -17.71 3.67
CA ALA A 105 -2.48 -19.06 3.41
C ALA A 105 -1.69 -19.65 4.58
N LEU A 106 -1.03 -18.84 5.39
CA LEU A 106 -0.12 -19.30 6.44
C LEU A 106 -0.67 -19.09 7.86
N SER A 107 -1.81 -18.44 8.01
CA SER A 107 -2.41 -18.14 9.31
C SER A 107 -3.93 -18.03 9.21
N ASP A 108 -4.61 -17.87 10.33
CA ASP A 108 -6.05 -17.67 10.42
C ASP A 108 -6.48 -16.22 10.22
N GLY A 109 -5.76 -15.47 9.39
CA GLY A 109 -5.97 -14.04 9.17
C GLY A 109 -7.36 -13.69 8.65
N MET A 110 -7.91 -14.52 7.78
CA MET A 110 -9.27 -14.31 7.27
C MET A 110 -10.31 -14.37 8.39
N GLU A 111 -10.18 -15.35 9.27
CA GLU A 111 -11.07 -15.52 10.42
C GLU A 111 -10.87 -14.39 11.45
N ALA A 112 -9.61 -14.07 11.75
CA ALA A 112 -9.26 -13.02 12.69
C ALA A 112 -9.74 -11.64 12.23
N MET A 113 -9.60 -11.32 10.94
CA MET A 113 -10.06 -10.06 10.36
C MET A 113 -11.60 -9.94 10.30
N GLY A 114 -12.32 -11.07 10.30
CA GLY A 114 -13.77 -11.10 10.24
C GLY A 114 -14.31 -10.35 9.01
N SER A 115 -15.15 -9.35 9.21
CA SER A 115 -15.74 -8.55 8.11
C SER A 115 -14.76 -7.59 7.44
N MET A 116 -13.52 -7.46 7.92
CA MET A 116 -12.52 -6.54 7.37
C MET A 116 -11.62 -7.15 6.30
N TRP A 117 -11.68 -8.46 6.08
CA TRP A 117 -10.84 -9.11 5.07
C TRP A 117 -11.02 -8.56 3.63
N PRO A 118 -12.22 -8.07 3.19
CA PRO A 118 -12.36 -7.51 1.86
C PRO A 118 -11.49 -6.27 1.62
N MET A 119 -11.10 -5.56 2.67
CA MET A 119 -10.20 -4.42 2.58
C MET A 119 -8.84 -4.83 2.01
N GLN A 120 -8.36 -6.04 2.32
CA GLN A 120 -7.11 -6.57 1.74
C GLN A 120 -7.20 -6.72 0.23
N VAL A 121 -8.35 -7.14 -0.28
CA VAL A 121 -8.59 -7.23 -1.73
C VAL A 121 -8.59 -5.84 -2.36
N VAL A 122 -9.21 -4.85 -1.71
CA VAL A 122 -9.22 -3.45 -2.18
C VAL A 122 -7.80 -2.89 -2.23
N ILE A 123 -6.98 -3.13 -1.20
CA ILE A 123 -5.59 -2.69 -1.16
C ILE A 123 -4.78 -3.33 -2.30
N GLY A 124 -4.92 -4.63 -2.52
CA GLY A 124 -4.27 -5.33 -3.63
C GLY A 124 -4.67 -4.80 -5.00
N ALA A 125 -5.96 -4.55 -5.20
CA ALA A 125 -6.47 -3.95 -6.43
C ALA A 125 -5.92 -2.54 -6.66
N ALA A 126 -5.84 -1.73 -5.61
CA ALA A 126 -5.24 -0.39 -5.66
C ALA A 126 -3.76 -0.45 -6.06
N CYS A 127 -2.99 -1.38 -5.48
CA CYS A 127 -1.58 -1.60 -5.85
C CYS A 127 -1.42 -1.94 -7.33
N LEU A 128 -2.25 -2.85 -7.84
CA LEU A 128 -2.24 -3.23 -9.26
C LEU A 128 -2.62 -2.05 -10.16
N PHE A 129 -3.58 -1.25 -9.75
CA PHE A 129 -3.97 -0.04 -10.48
C PHE A 129 -2.81 0.95 -10.58
N PHE A 130 -2.10 1.21 -9.49
CA PHE A 130 -0.96 2.14 -9.49
C PHE A 130 0.20 1.62 -10.36
N ILE A 131 0.46 0.32 -10.35
CA ILE A 131 1.45 -0.31 -11.24
C ILE A 131 1.05 -0.11 -12.71
N TRP A 132 -0.17 -0.46 -13.05
CA TRP A 132 -0.70 -0.29 -14.41
C TRP A 132 -0.63 1.17 -14.87
N TYR A 133 -1.03 2.09 -14.01
CA TYR A 133 -1.00 3.51 -14.32
C TYR A 133 0.44 4.02 -14.55
N ALA A 134 1.37 3.70 -13.67
CA ALA A 134 2.77 4.07 -13.81
C ALA A 134 3.40 3.47 -15.07
N TRP A 135 3.07 2.22 -15.37
CA TRP A 135 3.52 1.56 -16.59
C TRP A 135 3.00 2.26 -17.85
N THR A 136 1.71 2.59 -17.88
CA THR A 136 1.11 3.33 -19.00
C THR A 136 1.75 4.70 -19.16
N MET A 137 1.94 5.43 -18.07
CA MET A 137 2.59 6.74 -18.11
C MET A 137 4.07 6.66 -18.54
N SER A 138 4.76 5.57 -18.22
CA SER A 138 6.12 5.33 -18.72
C SER A 138 6.14 5.09 -20.22
N LYS A 139 5.19 4.31 -20.75
CA LYS A 139 5.10 4.02 -22.19
C LYS A 139 4.75 5.24 -23.03
N THR A 140 3.92 6.12 -22.50
CA THR A 140 3.50 7.34 -23.20
C THR A 140 4.54 8.47 -23.11
N GLY A 141 5.65 8.27 -22.38
CA GLY A 141 6.70 9.26 -22.21
C GLY A 141 6.40 10.35 -21.20
N VAL A 142 5.31 10.23 -20.43
CA VAL A 142 4.97 11.16 -19.35
C VAL A 142 5.98 11.04 -18.20
N LEU A 143 6.38 9.83 -17.84
CA LEU A 143 7.46 9.57 -16.88
C LEU A 143 8.81 9.50 -17.61
N ARG A 144 9.85 10.08 -16.98
CA ARG A 144 11.20 10.22 -17.54
C ARG A 144 12.24 9.57 -16.63
#